data_87fe1244518aee72398bfdd160854316
#
_entry.id   87fe1244518aee72398bfdd160854316
#
_cell.length_a   1.000
_cell.length_b   1.000
_cell.length_c   1.000
_cell.angle_alpha   90.00
_cell.angle_beta   90.00
_cell.angle_gamma   90.00
#
_symmetry.space_group_name_H-M   'P 1'
#
loop_
_entity.id
_entity.type
_entity.pdbx_description
1 polymer ?
#
loop_
_entity_poly.entity_id
_entity_poly.type
_entity_poly.pdbx_seq_one_letter_code
_entity_poly.pdbx_strand_id
1 'polypeptide(L)'
;MIQHVTWEVTPDRVEPCVAFYELLGFSRVESPPSLRERATWVEREGTQIHLMYVDEPVTLPKGHVAVVVEDYEATFAALEVAGHGPDRRREHWGSPRCYVRDPAGNLVEVMAFPPESRRDRSGGRP
;
A
#
# COMPACT_ATOMS: atom_id res chain seq x y z
N MET A 1 4.59 7.71 14.58
CA MET A 1 4.33 6.45 13.84
C MET A 1 2.99 6.52 13.13
N ILE A 2 2.95 6.21 11.84
CA ILE A 2 1.68 6.12 11.11
C ILE A 2 1.02 4.79 11.50
N GLN A 3 -0.20 4.84 12.03
CA GLN A 3 -0.93 3.64 12.43
C GLN A 3 -1.75 3.08 11.26
N HIS A 4 -2.44 3.94 10.50
CA HIS A 4 -3.19 3.46 9.34
C HIS A 4 -3.34 4.54 8.28
N VAL A 5 -3.64 4.07 7.07
CA VAL A 5 -4.16 4.88 5.99
C VAL A 5 -5.52 4.34 5.59
N THR A 6 -6.38 5.19 5.05
CA THR A 6 -7.71 4.78 4.60
C THR A 6 -7.81 4.99 3.09
N TRP A 7 -8.18 3.92 2.38
CA TRP A 7 -8.51 3.97 0.97
C TRP A 7 -10.02 3.86 0.78
N GLU A 8 -10.52 4.52 -0.24
CA GLU A 8 -11.92 4.36 -0.66
C GLU A 8 -12.00 3.23 -1.67
N VAL A 9 -12.96 2.34 -1.49
CA VAL A 9 -13.18 1.19 -2.37
C VAL A 9 -14.68 0.97 -2.54
N THR A 10 -15.09 0.43 -3.70
CA THR A 10 -16.46 -0.08 -3.80
C THR A 10 -16.55 -1.45 -3.13
N PRO A 11 -17.72 -1.82 -2.56
CA PRO A 11 -17.84 -3.11 -1.86
C PRO A 11 -17.44 -4.33 -2.69
N ASP A 12 -17.67 -4.30 -4.00
CA ASP A 12 -17.33 -5.41 -4.90
C ASP A 12 -15.83 -5.56 -5.12
N ARG A 13 -15.03 -4.56 -4.75
CA ARG A 13 -13.56 -4.60 -4.89
C ARG A 13 -12.83 -4.99 -3.60
N VAL A 14 -13.55 -5.17 -2.50
CA VAL A 14 -12.94 -5.46 -1.20
C VAL A 14 -12.13 -6.75 -1.23
N GLU A 15 -12.72 -7.86 -1.68
CA GLU A 15 -12.01 -9.13 -1.69
C GLU A 15 -10.79 -9.13 -2.61
N PRO A 16 -10.86 -8.61 -3.84
CA PRO A 16 -9.66 -8.45 -4.66
C PRO A 16 -8.60 -7.57 -3.99
N CYS A 17 -9.00 -6.49 -3.29
CA CYS A 17 -8.03 -5.63 -2.58
C CYS A 17 -7.36 -6.38 -1.44
N VAL A 18 -8.10 -7.15 -0.65
CA VAL A 18 -7.50 -7.96 0.42
C VAL A 18 -6.47 -8.91 -0.16
N ALA A 19 -6.81 -9.62 -1.26
CA ALA A 19 -5.88 -10.52 -1.93
C ALA A 19 -4.61 -9.78 -2.41
N PHE A 20 -4.78 -8.56 -2.94
CA PHE A 20 -3.66 -7.72 -3.35
C PHE A 20 -2.72 -7.42 -2.16
N TYR A 21 -3.29 -6.94 -1.04
CA TYR A 21 -2.46 -6.58 0.12
C TYR A 21 -1.86 -7.80 0.81
N GLU A 22 -2.47 -8.97 0.68
CA GLU A 22 -1.85 -10.20 1.15
C GLU A 22 -0.55 -10.51 0.41
N LEU A 23 -0.43 -10.16 -0.87
CA LEU A 23 0.82 -10.29 -1.63
C LEU A 23 1.91 -9.37 -1.07
N LEU A 24 1.55 -8.30 -0.38
CA LEU A 24 2.48 -7.37 0.25
C LEU A 24 2.74 -7.70 1.73
N GLY A 25 2.22 -8.84 2.22
CA GLY A 25 2.45 -9.31 3.58
C GLY A 25 1.41 -8.85 4.60
N PHE A 26 0.33 -8.22 4.17
CA PHE A 26 -0.77 -7.84 5.06
C PHE A 26 -1.71 -9.01 5.27
N SER A 27 -2.43 -9.01 6.37
CA SER A 27 -3.47 -9.99 6.66
C SER A 27 -4.73 -9.27 7.11
N ARG A 28 -5.88 -9.83 6.74
CA ARG A 28 -7.16 -9.28 7.19
C ARG A 28 -7.26 -9.37 8.71
N VAL A 29 -7.71 -8.30 9.34
CA VAL A 29 -8.02 -8.25 10.76
C VAL A 29 -9.45 -7.78 10.94
N GLU A 30 -10.04 -8.08 12.10
CA GLU A 30 -11.41 -7.65 12.37
C GLU A 30 -11.47 -6.15 12.60
N SER A 31 -12.42 -5.49 11.91
CA SER A 31 -12.80 -4.13 12.26
C SER A 31 -13.77 -4.16 13.45
N PRO A 32 -13.85 -3.07 14.24
CA PRO A 32 -14.81 -2.99 15.33
C PRO A 32 -16.25 -3.22 14.84
N PRO A 33 -17.14 -3.79 15.67
CA PRO A 33 -18.52 -4.05 15.25
C PRO A 33 -19.24 -2.85 14.65
N SER A 34 -18.98 -1.64 15.16
CA SER A 34 -19.61 -0.41 14.66
C SER A 34 -19.13 -0.01 13.25
N LEU A 35 -18.02 -0.56 12.77
CA LEU A 35 -17.44 -0.25 11.46
C LEU A 35 -17.47 -1.43 10.50
N ARG A 36 -17.92 -2.60 10.97
CA ARG A 36 -17.86 -3.84 10.19
C ARG A 36 -18.58 -3.76 8.84
N GLU A 37 -19.66 -3.01 8.78
CA GLU A 37 -20.44 -2.83 7.54
C GLU A 37 -19.91 -1.69 6.67
N ARG A 38 -18.90 -0.94 7.16
CA ARG A 38 -18.37 0.24 6.47
C ARG A 38 -16.95 0.07 5.97
N ALA A 39 -16.20 -0.90 6.50
CA ALA A 39 -14.79 -1.04 6.19
C ALA A 39 -14.28 -2.44 6.44
N THR A 40 -13.27 -2.82 5.67
CA THR A 40 -12.45 -4.01 5.91
C THR A 40 -11.02 -3.54 6.18
N TRP A 41 -10.37 -4.13 7.17
CA TRP A 41 -9.03 -3.76 7.58
C TRP A 41 -8.03 -4.86 7.29
N VAL A 42 -6.85 -4.48 6.83
CA VAL A 42 -5.69 -5.36 6.72
C VAL A 42 -4.53 -4.77 7.52
N GLU A 43 -3.67 -5.62 8.05
CA GLU A 43 -2.60 -5.20 8.95
C GLU A 43 -1.31 -5.94 8.65
N ARG A 44 -0.21 -5.24 8.82
CA ARG A 44 1.13 -5.79 8.80
C ARG A 44 1.99 -5.07 9.83
N GLU A 45 2.51 -5.82 10.80
CA GLU A 45 3.43 -5.29 11.83
C GLU A 45 2.90 -4.02 12.53
N GLY A 46 1.61 -3.99 12.81
CA GLY A 46 0.97 -2.87 13.53
C GLY A 46 0.52 -1.72 12.64
N THR A 47 0.89 -1.69 11.37
CA THR A 47 0.38 -0.71 10.41
C THR A 47 -0.82 -1.29 9.68
N GLN A 48 -1.87 -0.51 9.57
CA GLN A 48 -3.12 -0.96 8.95
C GLN A 48 -3.45 -0.17 7.69
N ILE A 49 -4.14 -0.82 6.79
CA ILE A 49 -4.82 -0.19 5.67
C ILE A 49 -6.31 -0.47 5.85
N HIS A 50 -7.09 0.59 5.89
CA HIS A 50 -8.54 0.51 6.02
C HIS A 50 -9.17 0.71 4.64
N LEU A 51 -9.94 -0.27 4.20
CA LEU A 51 -10.67 -0.22 2.93
C LEU A 51 -12.09 0.23 3.27
N MET A 52 -12.38 1.50 3.05
CA MET A 52 -13.66 2.11 3.38
C MET A 52 -14.62 2.02 2.20
N TYR A 53 -15.81 1.50 2.44
CA TYR A 53 -16.81 1.30 1.38
C TYR A 53 -17.48 2.60 1.00
N VAL A 54 -17.39 2.94 -0.28
CA VAL A 54 -18.05 4.11 -0.87
C VAL A 54 -18.59 3.75 -2.24
N ASP A 55 -19.60 4.49 -2.71
CA ASP A 55 -20.19 4.24 -4.02
C ASP A 55 -19.32 4.78 -5.15
N GLU A 56 -18.69 5.93 -4.93
CA GLU A 56 -17.87 6.61 -5.94
C GLU A 56 -16.49 6.91 -5.35
N PRO A 57 -15.58 5.92 -5.33
CA PRO A 57 -14.26 6.11 -4.72
C PRO A 57 -13.43 7.14 -5.47
N VAL A 58 -12.69 7.94 -4.70
CA VAL A 58 -11.70 8.87 -5.24
C VAL A 58 -10.33 8.23 -5.09
N THR A 59 -9.59 8.16 -6.18
CA THR A 59 -8.20 7.68 -6.18
C THR A 59 -7.27 8.80 -6.60
N LEU A 60 -6.07 8.83 -6.05
CA LEU A 60 -5.11 9.88 -6.31
C LEU A 60 -4.28 9.55 -7.56
N PRO A 61 -4.03 10.53 -8.45
CA PRO A 61 -3.22 10.28 -9.64
C PRO A 61 -1.74 10.04 -9.32
N LYS A 62 -1.21 10.66 -8.26
CA LYS A 62 0.20 10.56 -7.86
C LYS A 62 0.40 10.26 -6.38
N GLY A 63 -0.52 10.66 -5.52
CA GLY A 63 -0.44 10.34 -4.10
C GLY A 63 -0.52 8.82 -3.89
N HIS A 64 0.32 8.30 -2.99
CA HIS A 64 0.46 6.86 -2.84
C HIS A 64 0.95 6.49 -1.44
N VAL A 65 0.81 5.22 -1.12
CA VAL A 65 1.40 4.59 0.06
C VAL A 65 2.62 3.81 -0.41
N ALA A 66 3.71 3.87 0.34
CA ALA A 66 4.91 3.11 0.05
C ALA A 66 5.06 1.97 1.06
N VAL A 67 5.33 0.77 0.56
CA VAL A 67 5.49 -0.44 1.36
C VAL A 67 6.87 -1.04 1.08
N VAL A 68 7.61 -1.32 2.15
CA VAL A 68 8.87 -2.05 2.06
C VAL A 68 8.56 -3.54 2.17
N VAL A 69 9.06 -4.35 1.24
CA VAL A 69 8.85 -5.79 1.24
C VAL A 69 10.17 -6.51 1.45
N GLU A 70 10.12 -7.68 2.09
CA GLU A 70 11.31 -8.43 2.44
C GLU A 70 12.02 -9.01 1.22
N ASP A 71 11.24 -9.54 0.26
CA ASP A 71 11.78 -10.09 -1.00
C ASP A 71 11.10 -9.37 -2.16
N TYR A 72 11.74 -8.32 -2.64
CA TYR A 72 11.18 -7.47 -3.68
C TYR A 72 10.93 -8.23 -4.98
N GLU A 73 11.90 -9.04 -5.45
CA GLU A 73 11.75 -9.72 -6.74
C GLU A 73 10.64 -10.78 -6.69
N ALA A 74 10.52 -11.49 -5.58
CA ALA A 74 9.43 -12.44 -5.40
C ALA A 74 8.07 -11.74 -5.34
N THR A 75 7.99 -10.61 -4.66
CA THR A 75 6.76 -9.81 -4.58
C THR A 75 6.39 -9.24 -5.95
N PHE A 76 7.37 -8.69 -6.67
CA PHE A 76 7.14 -8.18 -8.02
C PHE A 76 6.58 -9.28 -8.93
N ALA A 77 7.19 -10.46 -8.91
CA ALA A 77 6.74 -11.60 -9.71
C ALA A 77 5.31 -12.03 -9.33
N ALA A 78 5.00 -12.06 -8.03
CA ALA A 78 3.65 -12.40 -7.57
C ALA A 78 2.60 -11.40 -8.04
N LEU A 79 2.93 -10.11 -8.03
CA LEU A 79 2.05 -9.05 -8.54
C LEU A 79 1.83 -9.21 -10.05
N GLU A 80 2.87 -9.56 -10.81
CA GLU A 80 2.75 -9.81 -12.24
C GLU A 80 1.85 -11.02 -12.52
N VAL A 81 2.08 -12.12 -11.84
CA VAL A 81 1.32 -13.36 -12.03
C VAL A 81 -0.16 -13.13 -11.70
N ALA A 82 -0.44 -12.32 -10.68
CA ALA A 82 -1.82 -11.99 -10.31
C ALA A 82 -2.46 -10.97 -11.25
N GLY A 83 -1.74 -10.45 -12.24
CA GLY A 83 -2.29 -9.55 -13.26
C GLY A 83 -2.35 -8.08 -12.85
N HIS A 84 -1.65 -7.68 -11.79
CA HIS A 84 -1.71 -6.29 -11.32
C HIS A 84 -0.83 -5.32 -12.11
N GLY A 85 0.08 -5.82 -12.96
CA GLY A 85 0.88 -5.00 -13.85
C GLY A 85 1.82 -4.02 -13.14
N PRO A 86 2.67 -4.50 -12.21
CA PRO A 86 3.60 -3.60 -11.54
C PRO A 86 4.57 -2.97 -12.55
N ASP A 87 4.88 -1.69 -12.34
CA ASP A 87 5.69 -0.87 -13.23
C ASP A 87 6.97 -0.47 -12.50
N ARG A 88 8.11 -1.01 -12.96
CA ARG A 88 9.39 -0.67 -12.36
C ARG A 88 9.68 0.82 -12.57
N ARG A 89 10.11 1.48 -11.50
CA ARG A 89 10.41 2.90 -11.53
C ARG A 89 11.89 3.14 -11.31
N ARG A 90 12.35 4.34 -11.70
CA ARG A 90 13.73 4.76 -11.53
C ARG A 90 14.13 4.71 -10.06
N GLU A 91 15.31 4.15 -9.79
CA GLU A 91 15.87 4.10 -8.43
C GLU A 91 16.47 5.45 -8.07
N HIS A 92 16.17 5.90 -6.84
CA HIS A 92 16.68 7.17 -6.36
C HIS A 92 17.69 7.00 -5.21
N TRP A 93 17.69 5.83 -4.54
CA TRP A 93 18.62 5.52 -3.44
C TRP A 93 19.13 4.08 -3.52
N GLY A 94 19.14 3.52 -4.71
CA GLY A 94 19.64 2.16 -4.95
C GLY A 94 18.64 1.04 -4.70
N SER A 95 17.48 1.33 -4.12
CA SER A 95 16.47 0.31 -3.93
C SER A 95 15.69 0.06 -5.22
N PRO A 96 15.51 -1.19 -5.63
CA PRO A 96 14.49 -1.52 -6.63
C PRO A 96 13.13 -1.07 -6.12
N ARG A 97 12.31 -0.50 -6.99
CA ARG A 97 10.97 -0.05 -6.65
C ARG A 97 10.04 -0.09 -7.84
N CYS A 98 8.77 -0.22 -7.57
CA CYS A 98 7.75 -0.21 -8.60
C CYS A 98 6.50 0.53 -8.11
N TYR A 99 5.69 0.97 -9.06
CA TYR A 99 4.34 1.43 -8.80
C TYR A 99 3.36 0.35 -9.26
N VAL A 100 2.29 0.21 -8.50
CA VAL A 100 1.21 -0.73 -8.83
C VAL A 100 -0.09 -0.17 -8.26
N ARG A 101 -1.19 -0.34 -8.99
CA ARG A 101 -2.49 0.04 -8.46
C ARG A 101 -3.19 -1.17 -7.88
N ASP A 102 -3.82 -0.96 -6.72
CA ASP A 102 -4.66 -2.02 -6.16
C ASP A 102 -5.92 -2.20 -7.03
N PRO A 103 -6.73 -3.24 -6.81
CA PRO A 103 -7.93 -3.48 -7.63
C PRO A 103 -8.99 -2.39 -7.56
N ALA A 104 -8.92 -1.48 -6.60
CA ALA A 104 -9.80 -0.31 -6.52
C ALA A 104 -9.18 0.92 -7.19
N GLY A 105 -7.95 0.84 -7.69
CA GLY A 105 -7.26 1.93 -8.38
C GLY A 105 -6.36 2.78 -7.49
N ASN A 106 -6.18 2.43 -6.22
CA ASN A 106 -5.30 3.17 -5.32
C ASN A 106 -3.84 2.87 -5.64
N LEU A 107 -3.02 3.92 -5.68
CA LEU A 107 -1.61 3.80 -6.07
C LEU A 107 -0.75 3.35 -4.90
N VAL A 108 0.08 2.34 -5.12
CA VAL A 108 1.00 1.80 -4.12
C VAL A 108 2.40 1.77 -4.72
N GLU A 109 3.38 2.19 -3.93
CA GLU A 109 4.79 2.00 -4.26
C GLU A 109 5.31 0.81 -3.45
N VAL A 110 6.02 -0.10 -4.10
CA VAL A 110 6.66 -1.24 -3.43
C VAL A 110 8.16 -1.09 -3.61
N MET A 111 8.92 -1.22 -2.53
CA MET A 111 10.37 -1.06 -2.55
C MET A 111 11.07 -2.12 -1.70
N ALA A 112 12.34 -2.39 -2.04
CA ALA A 112 13.15 -3.37 -1.32
C ALA A 112 13.66 -2.82 0.02
N PHE A 113 14.01 -1.53 0.08
CA PHE A 113 14.47 -0.88 1.30
C PHE A 113 14.24 0.63 1.22
N PRO A 114 13.99 1.28 2.37
CA PRO A 114 13.73 2.72 2.39
C PRO A 114 15.01 3.53 2.15
N PRO A 115 14.87 4.82 1.80
CA PRO A 115 16.03 5.70 1.76
C PRO A 115 16.64 5.86 3.16
N GLU A 116 17.94 6.05 3.19
CA GLU A 116 18.63 6.33 4.44
C GLU A 116 18.22 7.70 4.97
N SER A 117 17.84 7.75 6.24
CA SER A 117 17.46 9.02 6.87
C SER A 117 18.70 9.86 7.17
N ARG A 118 18.74 11.05 6.60
CA ARG A 118 19.78 12.03 6.86
C ARG A 118 19.16 13.31 7.37
N ARG A 119 19.77 13.86 8.43
CA ARG A 119 19.30 15.13 8.95
C ARG A 119 19.64 16.24 7.95
N ASP A 120 18.66 17.05 7.59
CA ASP A 120 18.88 18.20 6.73
C ASP A 120 19.64 19.28 7.51
N ARG A 121 20.87 19.55 7.10
CA ARG A 121 21.73 20.51 7.76
C ARG A 121 21.43 21.96 7.38
N SER A 122 20.81 22.17 6.21
CA SER A 122 20.52 23.53 5.73
C SER A 122 19.37 24.18 6.49
N GLY A 123 18.38 23.39 6.90
CA GLY A 123 17.23 23.88 7.66
C GLY A 123 17.36 23.82 9.17
N GLY A 124 18.42 23.21 9.69
CA GLY A 124 18.60 22.97 11.12
C GLY A 124 19.38 24.04 11.87
N ARG A 125 19.64 25.16 11.27
CA ARG A 125 20.44 26.21 11.91
C ARG A 125 19.59 27.18 12.66
N PRO A 126 20.02 27.57 13.86
CA PRO A 126 19.35 28.66 14.57
C PRO A 126 19.54 29.99 13.87
#